data_62ac8f1916a10c8aba168fa4dba0310d
#
_entry.id   62ac8f1916a10c8aba168fa4dba0310d
#
_cell.length_a   1.000
_cell.length_b   1.000
_cell.length_c   1.000
_cell.angle_alpha   90.00
_cell.angle_beta   90.00
_cell.angle_gamma   90.00
#
_symmetry.space_group_name_H-M   'P 1'
#
loop_
_entity.id
_entity.type
_entity.pdbx_description
1 polymer ?
#
loop_
_entity_poly.entity_id
_entity_poly.type
_entity_poly.pdbx_seq_one_letter_code
_entity_poly.pdbx_strand_id
1 'polypeptide(L)'
;MKKLFLLLCVWAALPAVAQTSKDKTLIIDASYLKQGSSYGQLGVHLNYYDSNKLALSVGLAGNFRSENGLVAIPEAQLSAWIRADDSHSGFIDIPVLMLRPQLNFSPYYFAPEAGIQIFIFYVKAGYAFPWGKMSDNYPFDTGKFRLSVGAIIPLNIK
;
A
#
# COMPACT_ATOMS: atom_id res chain seq x y z
N MET A 1 2.00 14.49 -20.58
CA MET A 1 2.50 15.54 -19.67
C MET A 1 1.82 15.52 -18.29
N LYS A 2 0.48 15.48 -18.16
CA LYS A 2 -0.22 15.45 -16.84
C LYS A 2 0.18 14.28 -15.92
N LYS A 3 0.44 13.08 -16.50
CA LYS A 3 0.83 11.89 -15.73
C LYS A 3 2.25 11.98 -15.16
N LEU A 4 3.17 12.62 -15.89
CA LEU A 4 4.54 12.86 -15.43
C LEU A 4 4.59 13.89 -14.30
N PHE A 5 3.74 14.91 -14.35
CA PHE A 5 3.62 15.93 -13.31
C PHE A 5 3.11 15.35 -11.99
N LEU A 6 2.12 14.45 -12.05
CA LEU A 6 1.58 13.76 -10.87
C LEU A 6 2.64 12.84 -10.21
N LEU A 7 3.42 12.13 -11.03
CA LEU A 7 4.55 11.32 -10.56
C LEU A 7 5.63 12.17 -9.88
N LEU A 8 5.94 13.32 -10.47
CA LEU A 8 6.89 14.30 -9.91
C LEU A 8 6.39 14.90 -8.60
N CYS A 9 5.09 15.22 -8.48
CA CYS A 9 4.50 15.72 -7.24
C CYS A 9 4.55 14.67 -6.11
N VAL A 10 4.29 13.40 -6.42
CA VAL A 10 4.44 12.30 -5.46
C VAL A 10 5.90 12.15 -5.02
N TRP A 11 6.84 12.21 -5.97
CA TRP A 11 8.28 12.16 -5.68
C TRP A 11 8.77 13.34 -4.85
N ALA A 12 8.25 14.54 -5.11
CA ALA A 12 8.62 15.75 -4.36
C ALA A 12 8.02 15.78 -2.93
N ALA A 13 6.88 15.12 -2.71
CA ALA A 13 6.29 15.00 -1.38
C ALA A 13 7.03 14.02 -0.46
N LEU A 14 7.73 13.02 -1.03
CA LEU A 14 8.47 12.02 -0.28
C LEU A 14 9.53 12.59 0.67
N PRO A 15 10.41 13.52 0.23
CA PRO A 15 11.42 14.10 1.13
C PRO A 15 10.83 15.03 2.20
N ALA A 16 9.70 15.67 1.94
CA ALA A 16 9.06 16.56 2.91
C ALA A 16 8.50 15.77 4.12
N VAL A 17 7.92 14.59 3.88
CA VAL A 17 7.46 13.69 4.94
C VAL A 17 8.65 13.06 5.69
N ALA A 18 9.77 12.84 4.99
CA ALA A 18 10.97 12.20 5.55
C ALA A 18 11.72 13.07 6.59
N GLN A 19 11.53 14.38 6.57
CA GLN A 19 12.29 15.30 7.44
C GLN A 19 11.70 15.46 8.85
N THR A 20 10.45 15.08 9.08
CA THR A 20 9.71 15.38 10.32
C THR A 20 9.68 14.24 11.34
N SER A 21 10.00 13.01 10.94
CA SER A 21 9.88 11.84 11.81
C SER A 21 11.21 11.36 12.39
N LYS A 22 11.23 11.08 13.70
CA LYS A 22 12.42 10.57 14.40
C LYS A 22 12.63 9.07 14.17
N ASP A 23 11.55 8.31 14.03
CA ASP A 23 11.60 6.86 13.90
C ASP A 23 11.09 6.42 12.51
N LYS A 24 11.90 5.61 11.84
CA LYS A 24 11.60 5.07 10.51
C LYS A 24 11.69 3.56 10.55
N THR A 25 10.73 2.89 9.93
CA THR A 25 10.74 1.43 9.79
C THR A 25 10.50 1.05 8.34
N LEU A 26 11.38 0.23 7.79
CA LEU A 26 11.15 -0.43 6.50
C LEU A 26 10.23 -1.63 6.71
N ILE A 27 9.26 -1.79 5.84
CA ILE A 27 8.29 -2.88 5.90
C ILE A 27 8.25 -3.58 4.55
N ILE A 28 8.35 -4.91 4.56
CA ILE A 28 8.01 -5.74 3.41
C ILE A 28 6.55 -6.17 3.56
N ASP A 29 5.79 -6.03 2.49
CA ASP A 29 4.38 -6.40 2.40
C ASP A 29 4.22 -7.51 1.37
N ALA A 30 3.53 -8.60 1.74
CA ALA A 30 3.19 -9.69 0.84
C ALA A 30 1.70 -10.00 0.96
N SER A 31 0.97 -9.97 -0.14
CA SER A 31 -0.47 -10.18 -0.12
C SER A 31 -1.04 -10.87 -1.35
N TYR A 32 -2.23 -11.41 -1.15
CA TYR A 32 -3.15 -11.79 -2.22
C TYR A 32 -4.09 -10.63 -2.49
N LEU A 33 -4.20 -10.25 -3.74
CA LEU A 33 -5.09 -9.19 -4.22
C LEU A 33 -6.13 -9.78 -5.18
N LYS A 34 -7.40 -9.58 -4.90
CA LYS A 34 -8.52 -9.84 -5.81
C LYS A 34 -9.02 -8.51 -6.37
N GLN A 35 -8.85 -8.32 -7.69
CA GLN A 35 -9.38 -7.16 -8.43
C GLN A 35 -9.83 -7.63 -9.81
N GLY A 36 -11.09 -8.08 -9.93
CA GLY A 36 -11.55 -8.84 -11.08
C GLY A 36 -10.85 -10.19 -11.17
N SER A 37 -9.55 -10.19 -11.45
CA SER A 37 -8.65 -11.34 -11.40
C SER A 37 -7.89 -11.45 -10.09
N SER A 38 -7.12 -12.51 -9.93
CA SER A 38 -6.30 -12.79 -8.75
C SER A 38 -4.85 -12.43 -9.00
N TYR A 39 -4.21 -11.73 -8.06
CA TYR A 39 -2.81 -11.30 -8.12
C TYR A 39 -2.10 -11.65 -6.82
N GLY A 40 -0.82 -12.02 -6.92
CA GLY A 40 0.11 -11.88 -5.81
C GLY A 40 0.66 -10.45 -5.79
N GLN A 41 0.68 -9.81 -4.65
CA GLN A 41 1.27 -8.48 -4.48
C GLN A 41 2.49 -8.58 -3.57
N LEU A 42 3.58 -7.92 -3.97
CA LEU A 42 4.76 -7.71 -3.15
C LEU A 42 5.06 -6.22 -3.09
N GLY A 43 5.31 -5.70 -1.90
CA GLY A 43 5.57 -4.29 -1.70
C GLY A 43 6.67 -4.02 -0.67
N VAL A 44 7.22 -2.82 -0.76
CA VAL A 44 8.16 -2.29 0.21
C VAL A 44 7.67 -0.90 0.63
N HIS A 45 7.56 -0.68 1.93
CA HIS A 45 7.05 0.55 2.51
C HIS A 45 8.04 1.14 3.48
N LEU A 46 8.12 2.44 3.52
CA LEU A 46 8.82 3.20 4.54
C LEU A 46 7.79 3.89 5.43
N ASN A 47 7.72 3.49 6.67
CA ASN A 47 6.84 4.08 7.67
C ASN A 47 7.56 5.17 8.45
N TYR A 48 6.85 6.28 8.63
CA TYR A 48 7.26 7.44 9.41
C TYR A 48 6.29 7.60 10.58
N TYR A 49 6.78 7.41 11.79
CA TYR A 49 5.97 7.56 13.00
C TYR A 49 5.94 9.03 13.43
N ASP A 50 4.75 9.63 13.36
CA ASP A 50 4.52 10.99 13.85
C ASP A 50 4.16 11.03 15.34
N SER A 51 3.50 9.98 15.79
CA SER A 51 3.07 9.81 17.18
C SER A 51 2.91 8.32 17.52
N ASN A 52 2.70 8.03 18.79
CA ASN A 52 2.42 6.65 19.23
C ASN A 52 1.14 6.05 18.61
N LYS A 53 0.27 6.89 18.03
CA LYS A 53 -1.02 6.46 17.45
C LYS A 53 -1.08 6.53 15.93
N LEU A 54 -0.16 7.27 15.28
CA LEU A 54 -0.20 7.50 13.84
C LEU A 54 1.16 7.27 13.21
N ALA A 55 1.19 6.45 12.17
CA ALA A 55 2.32 6.39 11.23
C ALA A 55 1.82 6.68 9.81
N LEU A 56 2.60 7.45 9.07
CA LEU A 56 2.42 7.64 7.64
C LEU A 56 3.36 6.70 6.89
N SER A 57 2.87 6.10 5.83
CA SER A 57 3.60 5.11 5.05
C SER A 57 3.59 5.47 3.57
N VAL A 58 4.77 5.35 2.97
CA VAL A 58 4.97 5.49 1.54
C VAL A 58 5.61 4.21 1.03
N GLY A 59 5.11 3.66 -0.07
CA GLY A 59 5.62 2.40 -0.59
C GLY A 59 5.49 2.26 -2.10
N LEU A 60 6.16 1.23 -2.58
CA LEU A 60 6.04 0.71 -3.93
C LEU A 60 5.65 -0.75 -3.86
N ALA A 61 4.74 -1.18 -4.72
CA ALA A 61 4.33 -2.56 -4.84
C ALA A 61 4.24 -3.00 -6.29
N GLY A 62 4.35 -4.30 -6.52
CA GLY A 62 4.07 -4.95 -7.79
C GLY A 62 2.96 -5.96 -7.61
N ASN A 63 1.97 -5.92 -8.49
CA ASN A 63 0.92 -6.93 -8.59
C ASN A 63 1.27 -7.89 -9.72
N PHE A 64 1.38 -9.16 -9.41
CA PHE A 64 1.84 -10.21 -10.32
C PHE A 64 0.73 -11.23 -10.56
N ARG A 65 0.54 -11.57 -11.82
CA ARG A 65 -0.38 -12.62 -12.25
C ARG A 65 0.27 -13.43 -13.36
N SER A 66 0.11 -14.74 -13.28
CA SER A 66 0.54 -15.67 -14.35
C SER A 66 -0.70 -16.27 -15.00
N GLU A 67 -1.12 -15.69 -16.12
CA GLU A 67 -2.21 -16.21 -16.94
C GLU A 67 -1.87 -15.84 -18.40
N ASN A 68 -1.54 -16.80 -19.22
CA ASN A 68 -1.03 -16.59 -20.60
C ASN A 68 0.23 -15.70 -20.69
N GLY A 69 1.06 -15.69 -19.63
CA GLY A 69 2.26 -14.87 -19.48
C GLY A 69 2.31 -14.15 -18.15
N LEU A 70 3.48 -13.65 -17.77
CA LEU A 70 3.65 -12.86 -16.55
C LEU A 70 3.16 -11.43 -16.79
N VAL A 71 2.13 -11.03 -16.05
CA VAL A 71 1.67 -9.65 -15.98
C VAL A 71 2.16 -9.04 -14.67
N ALA A 72 2.85 -7.90 -14.74
CA ALA A 72 3.33 -7.15 -13.60
C ALA A 72 2.77 -5.72 -13.66
N ILE A 73 2.11 -5.27 -12.60
CA ILE A 73 1.50 -3.94 -12.52
C ILE A 73 2.12 -3.21 -11.34
N PRO A 74 2.91 -2.15 -11.59
CA PRO A 74 3.48 -1.35 -10.52
C PRO A 74 2.44 -0.45 -9.87
N GLU A 75 2.56 -0.28 -8.56
CA GLU A 75 1.77 0.64 -7.75
C GLU A 75 2.67 1.48 -6.84
N ALA A 76 2.42 2.77 -6.78
CA ALA A 76 2.85 3.62 -5.68
C ALA A 76 1.74 3.64 -4.63
N GLN A 77 2.11 3.55 -3.36
CA GLN A 77 1.17 3.39 -2.25
C GLN A 77 1.43 4.45 -1.18
N LEU A 78 0.35 5.12 -0.76
CA LEU A 78 0.34 6.03 0.38
C LEU A 78 -0.65 5.48 1.40
N SER A 79 -0.25 5.31 2.64
CA SER A 79 -1.15 4.85 3.69
C SER A 79 -0.91 5.56 5.01
N ALA A 80 -1.97 5.62 5.82
CA ALA A 80 -1.87 5.98 7.23
C ALA A 80 -2.12 4.71 8.06
N TRP A 81 -1.40 4.56 9.14
CA TRP A 81 -1.53 3.46 10.08
C TRP A 81 -1.97 4.04 11.40
N ILE A 82 -3.21 3.82 11.75
CA ILE A 82 -3.86 4.43 12.91
C ILE A 82 -4.04 3.33 13.94
N ARG A 83 -3.34 3.42 15.07
CA ARG A 83 -3.48 2.49 16.18
C ARG A 83 -4.85 2.66 16.84
N ALA A 84 -5.61 1.59 16.93
CA ALA A 84 -6.95 1.57 17.53
C ALA A 84 -6.92 1.16 19.01
N ASP A 85 -5.82 0.59 19.49
CA ASP A 85 -5.65 0.17 20.87
C ASP A 85 -4.55 0.97 21.58
N ASP A 86 -4.69 1.13 22.91
CA ASP A 86 -3.69 1.76 23.78
C ASP A 86 -2.79 0.70 24.48
N SER A 87 -2.92 -0.59 24.12
CA SER A 87 -2.18 -1.67 24.74
C SER A 87 -0.76 -1.74 24.21
N HIS A 88 0.21 -1.47 25.07
CA HIS A 88 1.60 -1.85 24.85
C HIS A 88 1.75 -3.35 25.13
N SER A 89 1.81 -4.18 24.11
CA SER A 89 2.23 -5.58 24.30
C SER A 89 3.74 -5.57 24.52
N GLY A 90 4.15 -5.79 25.75
CA GLY A 90 5.53 -5.59 26.23
C GLY A 90 6.62 -6.51 25.67
N PHE A 91 6.40 -7.22 24.59
CA PHE A 91 7.41 -8.12 23.99
C PHE A 91 7.80 -7.75 22.55
N ILE A 92 6.90 -7.15 21.80
CA ILE A 92 7.14 -6.65 20.44
C ILE A 92 6.31 -5.40 20.27
N ASP A 93 6.90 -4.27 19.89
CA ASP A 93 6.21 -2.98 19.68
C ASP A 93 5.31 -2.99 18.41
N ILE A 94 4.62 -4.09 18.17
CA ILE A 94 3.64 -4.21 17.10
C ILE A 94 2.25 -3.98 17.69
N PRO A 95 1.54 -2.94 17.25
CA PRO A 95 0.16 -2.69 17.68
C PRO A 95 -0.73 -3.89 17.38
N VAL A 96 -1.59 -4.24 18.33
CA VAL A 96 -2.49 -5.39 18.16
C VAL A 96 -3.52 -5.11 17.09
N LEU A 97 -4.07 -3.88 17.03
CA LEU A 97 -5.10 -3.49 16.08
C LEU A 97 -4.79 -2.13 15.47
N MET A 98 -4.81 -2.07 14.14
CA MET A 98 -4.61 -0.84 13.37
C MET A 98 -5.65 -0.69 12.28
N LEU A 99 -6.07 0.56 12.05
CA LEU A 99 -6.79 0.96 10.84
C LEU A 99 -5.79 1.38 9.77
N ARG A 100 -6.00 0.95 8.53
CA ARG A 100 -5.11 1.20 7.39
C ARG A 100 -5.86 1.77 6.19
N PRO A 101 -6.23 3.06 6.18
CA PRO A 101 -6.58 3.72 4.93
C PRO A 101 -5.36 3.80 4.01
N GLN A 102 -5.54 3.52 2.73
CA GLN A 102 -4.49 3.46 1.72
C GLN A 102 -4.97 3.99 0.38
N LEU A 103 -4.10 4.69 -0.32
CA LEU A 103 -4.28 5.14 -1.69
C LEU A 103 -3.24 4.45 -2.57
N ASN A 104 -3.70 3.77 -3.61
CA ASN A 104 -2.84 3.09 -4.58
C ASN A 104 -2.91 3.82 -5.91
N PHE A 105 -1.75 4.08 -6.48
CA PHE A 105 -1.59 4.75 -7.77
C PHE A 105 -0.83 3.84 -8.71
N SER A 106 -1.50 3.43 -9.78
CA SER A 106 -0.92 2.68 -10.88
C SER A 106 -0.90 3.55 -12.14
N PRO A 107 -0.10 3.26 -13.16
CA PRO A 107 -0.23 3.90 -14.47
C PRO A 107 -1.62 3.80 -15.09
N TYR A 108 -2.47 2.88 -14.61
CA TYR A 108 -3.76 2.53 -15.19
C TYR A 108 -4.96 2.95 -14.36
N TYR A 109 -4.80 3.07 -13.05
CA TYR A 109 -5.89 3.34 -12.12
C TYR A 109 -5.41 4.03 -10.85
N PHE A 110 -6.37 4.58 -10.15
CA PHE A 110 -6.30 5.02 -8.77
C PHE A 110 -7.21 4.12 -7.94
N ALA A 111 -6.74 3.65 -6.78
CA ALA A 111 -7.53 2.76 -5.95
C ALA A 111 -7.42 3.14 -4.46
N PRO A 112 -8.44 3.80 -3.90
CA PRO A 112 -8.59 3.96 -2.47
C PRO A 112 -8.99 2.62 -1.84
N GLU A 113 -8.35 2.30 -0.72
CA GLU A 113 -8.63 1.13 0.10
C GLU A 113 -8.70 1.54 1.57
N ALA A 114 -9.45 0.79 2.34
CA ALA A 114 -9.42 0.85 3.79
C ALA A 114 -9.43 -0.56 4.35
N GLY A 115 -8.78 -0.76 5.49
CA GLY A 115 -8.71 -2.07 6.10
C GLY A 115 -8.29 -2.03 7.55
N ILE A 116 -8.23 -3.23 8.09
CA ILE A 116 -7.76 -3.49 9.44
C ILE A 116 -6.54 -4.38 9.39
N GLN A 117 -5.64 -4.16 10.33
CA GLN A 117 -4.48 -5.00 10.57
C GLN A 117 -4.52 -5.49 12.01
N ILE A 118 -4.28 -6.79 12.18
CA ILE A 118 -4.13 -7.44 13.48
C ILE A 118 -2.74 -8.08 13.51
N PHE A 119 -1.88 -7.57 14.38
CA PHE A 119 -0.45 -7.91 14.40
C PHE A 119 0.21 -7.67 13.03
N ILE A 120 0.67 -8.75 12.40
CA ILE A 120 1.32 -8.71 11.07
C ILE A 120 0.33 -8.94 9.92
N PHE A 121 -0.87 -9.45 10.18
CA PHE A 121 -1.86 -9.77 9.16
C PHE A 121 -2.84 -8.64 8.94
N TYR A 122 -3.29 -8.46 7.70
CA TYR A 122 -4.27 -7.44 7.37
C TYR A 122 -5.28 -7.89 6.32
N VAL A 123 -6.41 -7.21 6.32
CA VAL A 123 -7.43 -7.28 5.26
C VAL A 123 -7.78 -5.84 4.88
N LYS A 124 -7.77 -5.54 3.58
CA LYS A 124 -8.17 -4.24 3.02
C LYS A 124 -9.20 -4.45 1.93
N ALA A 125 -10.14 -3.53 1.83
CA ALA A 125 -11.13 -3.47 0.76
C ALA A 125 -11.18 -2.07 0.16
N GLY A 126 -11.49 -1.99 -1.13
CA GLY A 126 -11.56 -0.74 -1.87
C GLY A 126 -12.07 -0.89 -3.28
N TYR A 127 -11.80 0.09 -4.11
CA TYR A 127 -12.25 0.11 -5.48
C TYR A 127 -11.22 0.76 -6.40
N ALA A 128 -10.98 0.16 -7.57
CA ALA A 128 -10.07 0.69 -8.58
C ALA A 128 -10.82 1.53 -9.61
N PHE A 129 -10.44 2.79 -9.74
CA PHE A 129 -10.97 3.75 -10.71
C PHE A 129 -9.96 3.97 -11.85
N PRO A 130 -10.31 3.71 -13.11
CA PRO A 130 -9.40 3.88 -14.23
C PRO A 130 -9.08 5.35 -14.50
N TRP A 131 -7.84 5.67 -14.92
CA TRP A 131 -7.43 7.04 -15.31
C TRP A 131 -7.86 7.43 -16.72
N GLY A 132 -8.33 6.49 -17.53
CA GLY A 132 -8.66 6.73 -18.92
C GLY A 132 -8.99 5.45 -19.67
N LYS A 133 -9.05 5.53 -20.99
CA LYS A 133 -9.27 4.35 -21.84
C LYS A 133 -8.10 3.41 -21.72
N MET A 134 -8.35 2.18 -21.33
CA MET A 134 -7.39 1.09 -21.39
C MET A 134 -7.22 0.65 -22.85
N SER A 135 -5.99 0.25 -23.19
CA SER A 135 -5.75 -0.47 -24.44
C SER A 135 -6.47 -1.82 -24.39
N ASP A 136 -7.13 -2.21 -25.47
CA ASP A 136 -7.84 -3.49 -25.61
C ASP A 136 -6.93 -4.72 -25.37
N ASN A 137 -5.61 -4.52 -25.40
CA ASN A 137 -4.61 -5.55 -25.15
C ASN A 137 -4.18 -5.66 -23.67
N TYR A 138 -4.80 -4.90 -22.75
CA TYR A 138 -4.41 -4.93 -21.36
C TYR A 138 -5.25 -5.96 -20.59
N PRO A 139 -4.62 -7.00 -20.01
CA PRO A 139 -5.35 -8.07 -19.32
C PRO A 139 -5.85 -7.65 -17.93
N PHE A 140 -5.97 -6.35 -17.65
CA PHE A 140 -6.30 -5.81 -16.37
C PHE A 140 -7.71 -5.23 -16.35
N ASP A 141 -8.55 -5.78 -15.49
CA ASP A 141 -9.92 -5.32 -15.29
C ASP A 141 -9.92 -4.20 -14.23
N THR A 142 -10.07 -2.96 -14.69
CA THR A 142 -10.21 -1.77 -13.83
C THR A 142 -11.69 -1.48 -13.56
N GLY A 143 -11.96 -0.60 -12.61
CA GLY A 143 -13.33 -0.29 -12.20
C GLY A 143 -13.96 -1.43 -11.39
N LYS A 144 -13.16 -2.20 -10.67
CA LYS A 144 -13.58 -3.36 -9.87
C LYS A 144 -13.32 -3.16 -8.39
N PHE A 145 -14.14 -3.84 -7.62
CA PHE A 145 -13.91 -4.01 -6.19
C PHE A 145 -12.55 -4.68 -5.96
N ARG A 146 -11.81 -4.16 -4.99
CA ARG A 146 -10.52 -4.71 -4.56
C ARG A 146 -10.67 -5.31 -3.18
N LEU A 147 -10.07 -6.47 -2.99
CA LEU A 147 -9.90 -7.11 -1.70
C LEU A 147 -8.46 -7.61 -1.58
N SER A 148 -7.75 -7.14 -0.58
CA SER A 148 -6.37 -7.55 -0.30
C SER A 148 -6.31 -8.24 1.05
N VAL A 149 -5.65 -9.40 1.11
CA VAL A 149 -5.35 -10.12 2.35
C VAL A 149 -3.86 -10.41 2.35
N GLY A 150 -3.16 -10.01 3.41
CA GLY A 150 -1.71 -10.12 3.41
C GLY A 150 -1.08 -10.06 4.79
N ALA A 151 0.25 -10.07 4.75
CA ALA A 151 1.09 -9.95 5.93
C ALA A 151 2.22 -8.96 5.69
N ILE A 152 2.68 -8.34 6.76
CA ILE A 152 3.81 -7.42 6.78
C ILE A 152 4.95 -7.99 7.60
N ILE A 153 6.17 -7.65 7.18
CA ILE A 153 7.40 -7.97 7.91
C ILE A 153 8.14 -6.65 8.18
N PRO A 154 8.12 -6.15 9.41
CA PRO A 154 8.88 -4.95 9.75
C PRO A 154 10.37 -5.29 9.80
N LEU A 155 11.18 -4.48 9.12
CA LEU A 155 12.63 -4.53 9.14
C LEU A 155 13.13 -3.29 9.88
N ASN A 156 13.63 -3.48 11.10
CA ASN A 156 14.23 -2.37 11.85
C ASN A 156 15.56 -1.97 11.20
N ILE A 157 15.57 -0.82 10.54
CA ILE A 157 16.82 -0.19 10.08
C ILE A 157 17.30 0.67 11.24
N LYS A 158 18.33 0.20 11.93
CA LYS A 158 19.04 0.99 12.94
C LYS A 158 19.95 2.01 12.28
#